data_c9b42224a0f0e3f6f0e8cf7c54e5a03d
#
_entry.id   c9b42224a0f0e3f6f0e8cf7c54e5a03d
#
_cell.length_a   1.000
_cell.length_b   1.000
_cell.length_c   1.000
_cell.angle_alpha   90.00
_cell.angle_beta   90.00
_cell.angle_gamma   90.00
#
_symmetry.space_group_name_H-M   'P 1'
#
loop_
_entity.id
_entity.type
_entity.pdbx_description
1 polymer ?
#
loop_
_entity_poly.entity_id
_entity_poly.type
_entity_poly.pdbx_seq_one_letter_code
_entity_poly.pdbx_strand_id
1 'polypeptide(L)'
;KYKLQRVAIIDFDVHHGNGTQNIFYSNKKVLYISTHQYPHFPGTGASHEKGSHNNIFNLPLPAGTNSNEYFDAYEHVLKKLNEFKPEFIFFSAGFDAHKDDPLSNINLKSQDYYEITKRTLIASKDYCKGNIVSILEGGYDLNALAESTEEHIKALIEF
;
A
#
# COMPACT_ATOMS: atom_id res chain seq x y z
N LYS A 1 15.89 8.56 -17.17
CA LYS A 1 15.97 7.75 -18.38
C LYS A 1 14.58 7.52 -18.98
N TYR A 2 13.58 7.20 -18.18
CA TYR A 2 12.24 6.80 -18.62
C TYR A 2 11.23 7.96 -18.75
N LYS A 3 11.57 9.17 -18.29
CA LYS A 3 10.77 10.42 -18.39
C LYS A 3 9.33 10.28 -17.85
N LEU A 4 9.09 9.39 -16.88
CA LEU A 4 7.78 9.24 -16.24
C LEU A 4 7.35 10.54 -15.57
N GLN A 5 6.07 10.86 -15.66
CA GLN A 5 5.52 12.09 -15.07
C GLN A 5 4.68 11.79 -13.81
N ARG A 6 4.14 10.58 -13.72
CA ARG A 6 3.30 10.16 -12.59
C ARG A 6 3.71 8.75 -12.15
N VAL A 7 4.17 8.63 -10.94
CA VAL A 7 4.52 7.37 -10.28
C VAL A 7 3.73 7.27 -8.99
N ALA A 8 3.14 6.13 -8.70
CA ALA A 8 2.57 5.87 -7.39
C ALA A 8 3.44 4.89 -6.61
N ILE A 9 3.53 5.12 -5.30
CA ILE A 9 4.03 4.16 -4.32
C ILE A 9 2.83 3.80 -3.44
N ILE A 10 2.45 2.53 -3.44
CA ILE A 10 1.39 1.99 -2.60
C ILE A 10 2.06 1.15 -1.55
N ASP A 11 2.02 1.64 -0.35
CA ASP A 11 2.64 1.07 0.83
C ASP A 11 1.53 0.43 1.68
N PHE A 12 1.54 -0.89 1.76
CA PHE A 12 0.62 -1.65 2.60
C PHE A 12 1.32 -2.38 3.75
N ASP A 13 2.59 -2.05 4.01
CA ASP A 13 3.22 -2.36 5.28
C ASP A 13 2.39 -1.78 6.43
N VAL A 14 2.27 -2.51 7.54
CA VAL A 14 1.48 -2.06 8.68
C VAL A 14 2.05 -0.82 9.37
N HIS A 15 3.33 -0.55 9.16
CA HIS A 15 4.01 0.64 9.67
C HIS A 15 4.00 1.75 8.63
N HIS A 16 3.80 2.99 9.07
CA HIS A 16 3.88 4.13 8.18
C HIS A 16 5.31 4.34 7.64
N GLY A 17 5.47 4.37 6.34
CA GLY A 17 6.74 4.61 5.65
C GLY A 17 7.17 6.08 5.70
N ASN A 18 7.50 6.60 6.88
CA ASN A 18 7.84 8.02 7.09
C ASN A 18 9.04 8.48 6.26
N GLY A 19 10.01 7.60 6.01
CA GLY A 19 11.17 7.91 5.16
C GLY A 19 10.77 8.14 3.71
N THR A 20 9.96 7.26 3.14
CA THR A 20 9.41 7.39 1.78
C THR A 20 8.55 8.65 1.67
N GLN A 21 7.65 8.89 2.63
CA GLN A 21 6.86 10.11 2.69
C GLN A 21 7.74 11.37 2.65
N ASN A 22 8.79 11.42 3.48
CA ASN A 22 9.67 12.58 3.56
C ASN A 22 10.44 12.84 2.26
N ILE A 23 10.96 11.79 1.61
CA ILE A 23 11.67 11.90 0.34
C ILE A 23 10.78 12.52 -0.75
N PHE A 24 9.52 12.11 -0.81
CA PHE A 24 8.60 12.54 -1.86
C PHE A 24 7.62 13.65 -1.45
N TYR A 25 7.76 14.20 -0.24
CA TYR A 25 6.82 15.18 0.32
C TYR A 25 6.53 16.37 -0.60
N SER A 26 7.54 16.85 -1.31
CA SER A 26 7.43 18.01 -2.23
C SER A 26 7.57 17.62 -3.71
N ASN A 27 7.40 16.35 -4.06
CA ASN A 27 7.55 15.89 -5.44
C ASN A 27 6.18 15.60 -6.07
N LYS A 28 5.64 16.56 -6.84
CA LYS A 28 4.33 16.44 -7.50
C LYS A 28 4.19 15.27 -8.49
N LYS A 29 5.30 14.65 -8.89
CA LYS A 29 5.29 13.48 -9.81
C LYS A 29 5.10 12.15 -9.10
N VAL A 30 5.20 12.13 -7.79
CA VAL A 30 5.08 10.92 -6.99
C VAL A 30 3.89 11.04 -6.05
N LEU A 31 2.95 10.14 -6.17
CA LEU A 31 1.88 9.92 -5.21
C LEU A 31 2.32 8.83 -4.25
N TYR A 32 2.44 9.13 -2.98
CA TYR A 32 2.65 8.15 -1.91
C TYR A 32 1.33 7.88 -1.22
N ILE A 33 0.96 6.61 -1.13
CA ILE A 33 -0.23 6.12 -0.44
C ILE A 33 0.23 5.12 0.61
N SER A 34 -0.20 5.27 1.85
CA SER A 34 0.11 4.33 2.92
C SER A 34 -1.17 3.93 3.67
N THR A 35 -1.38 2.61 3.80
CA THR A 35 -2.39 2.02 4.69
C THR A 35 -1.67 1.40 5.87
N HIS A 36 -1.79 1.97 7.05
CA HIS A 36 -1.00 1.56 8.20
C HIS A 36 -1.80 1.62 9.49
N GLN A 37 -1.39 0.85 10.49
CA GLN A 37 -1.98 0.94 11.83
C GLN A 37 -1.64 2.29 12.47
N TYR A 38 -2.63 2.91 13.12
CA TYR A 38 -2.44 4.18 13.82
C TYR A 38 -3.37 4.29 15.04
N PRO A 39 -2.87 4.74 16.22
CA PRO A 39 -1.47 5.06 16.49
C PRO A 39 -0.59 3.80 16.58
N HIS A 40 0.58 3.85 15.96
CA HIS A 40 1.58 2.78 15.96
C HIS A 40 2.97 3.36 15.63
N PHE A 41 4.04 2.55 15.74
CA PHE A 41 5.36 2.96 15.25
C PHE A 41 5.30 3.32 13.76
N PRO A 42 5.96 4.38 13.29
CA PRO A 42 6.86 5.33 14.00
C PRO A 42 6.15 6.56 14.60
N GLY A 43 4.84 6.57 14.74
CA GLY A 43 4.07 7.67 15.32
C GLY A 43 3.77 8.82 14.34
N THR A 44 3.94 8.59 13.04
CA THR A 44 3.65 9.50 11.93
C THR A 44 2.59 8.92 11.02
N GLY A 45 2.20 9.62 9.94
CA GLY A 45 1.21 9.13 8.99
C GLY A 45 -0.22 9.54 9.30
N ALA A 46 -0.40 10.65 10.01
CA ALA A 46 -1.74 11.16 10.25
C ALA A 46 -2.42 11.59 8.93
N SER A 47 -3.73 11.44 8.85
CA SER A 47 -4.51 11.71 7.64
C SER A 47 -4.42 13.17 7.13
N HIS A 48 -3.99 14.11 7.98
CA HIS A 48 -3.78 15.51 7.60
C HIS A 48 -2.42 15.79 6.96
N GLU A 49 -1.49 14.84 6.99
CA GLU A 49 -0.18 14.95 6.31
C GLU A 49 -0.39 14.71 4.81
N LYS A 50 -0.49 15.79 4.03
CA LYS A 50 -0.90 15.74 2.61
C LYS A 50 0.22 15.95 1.60
N GLY A 51 1.42 16.33 2.06
CA GLY A 51 2.50 16.78 1.17
C GLY A 51 2.24 18.14 0.53
N SER A 52 3.27 18.71 -0.06
CA SER A 52 3.21 20.08 -0.65
C SER A 52 2.29 20.19 -1.88
N HIS A 53 1.96 19.06 -2.50
CA HIS A 53 1.15 19.00 -3.72
C HIS A 53 -0.09 18.10 -3.55
N ASN A 54 -0.53 17.84 -2.32
CA ASN A 54 -1.60 16.88 -2.02
C ASN A 54 -1.27 15.47 -2.58
N ASN A 55 0.00 15.15 -2.57
CA ASN A 55 0.60 13.94 -3.15
C ASN A 55 0.96 12.88 -2.11
N ILE A 56 0.62 13.10 -0.85
CA ILE A 56 0.69 12.15 0.24
C ILE A 56 -0.74 11.78 0.64
N PHE A 57 -1.02 10.50 0.70
CA PHE A 57 -2.33 9.98 1.08
C PHE A 57 -2.18 8.91 2.16
N ASN A 58 -2.29 9.34 3.41
CA ASN A 58 -2.25 8.46 4.57
C ASN A 58 -3.64 7.98 4.96
N LEU A 59 -3.77 6.68 5.12
CA LEU A 59 -4.97 5.97 5.55
C LEU A 59 -4.69 5.26 6.88
N PRO A 60 -4.72 5.99 8.00
CA PRO A 60 -4.52 5.41 9.33
C PRO A 60 -5.68 4.49 9.70
N LEU A 61 -5.38 3.27 10.11
CA LEU A 61 -6.34 2.23 10.50
C LEU A 61 -6.20 1.91 11.98
N PRO A 62 -7.30 1.78 12.72
CA PRO A 62 -7.23 1.42 14.14
C PRO A 62 -6.75 -0.03 14.33
N ALA A 63 -6.13 -0.31 15.46
CA ALA A 63 -5.88 -1.69 15.89
C ALA A 63 -7.18 -2.50 15.91
N GLY A 64 -7.14 -3.75 15.49
CA GLY A 64 -8.31 -4.62 15.36
C GLY A 64 -9.00 -4.57 14.01
N THR A 65 -8.63 -3.66 13.10
CA THR A 65 -9.20 -3.58 11.75
C THR A 65 -9.16 -4.95 11.08
N ASN A 66 -10.30 -5.44 10.65
CA ASN A 66 -10.46 -6.71 9.93
C ASN A 66 -10.49 -6.49 8.41
N SER A 67 -10.54 -7.60 7.63
CA SER A 67 -10.54 -7.56 6.16
C SER A 67 -11.63 -6.66 5.58
N ASN A 68 -12.86 -6.72 6.09
CA ASN A 68 -13.97 -5.92 5.55
C ASN A 68 -13.72 -4.42 5.75
N GLU A 69 -13.37 -4.02 6.97
CA GLU A 69 -13.05 -2.64 7.32
C GLU A 69 -11.84 -2.12 6.54
N TYR A 70 -10.83 -2.99 6.32
CA TYR A 70 -9.67 -2.66 5.52
C TYR A 70 -10.06 -2.39 4.07
N PHE A 71 -10.90 -3.23 3.46
CA PHE A 71 -11.32 -3.05 2.08
C PHE A 71 -12.26 -1.87 1.88
N ASP A 72 -13.12 -1.57 2.84
CA ASP A 72 -13.91 -0.32 2.81
C ASP A 72 -13.01 0.91 2.78
N ALA A 73 -11.94 0.90 3.59
CA ALA A 73 -10.93 1.97 3.57
C ALA A 73 -10.11 1.96 2.26
N TYR A 74 -9.78 0.78 1.72
CA TYR A 74 -8.98 0.63 0.51
C TYR A 74 -9.67 1.18 -0.75
N GLU A 75 -11.00 1.28 -0.78
CA GLU A 75 -11.72 1.97 -1.86
C GLU A 75 -11.27 3.43 -2.03
N HIS A 76 -10.85 4.10 -0.96
CA HIS A 76 -10.27 5.44 -1.02
C HIS A 76 -8.89 5.44 -1.71
N VAL A 77 -8.10 4.37 -1.55
CA VAL A 77 -6.84 4.18 -2.28
C VAL A 77 -7.10 4.07 -3.77
N LEU A 78 -8.04 3.21 -4.16
CA LEU A 78 -8.40 3.00 -5.57
C LEU A 78 -8.94 4.29 -6.22
N LYS A 79 -9.76 5.04 -5.50
CA LYS A 79 -10.23 6.36 -5.95
C LYS A 79 -9.05 7.31 -6.17
N LYS A 80 -8.10 7.37 -5.23
CA LYS A 80 -6.93 8.25 -5.33
C LYS A 80 -6.03 7.88 -6.49
N LEU A 81 -5.84 6.58 -6.76
CA LEU A 81 -5.12 6.08 -7.94
C LEU A 81 -5.81 6.52 -9.25
N ASN A 82 -7.13 6.37 -9.33
CA ASN A 82 -7.90 6.75 -10.52
C ASN A 82 -7.88 8.26 -10.78
N GLU A 83 -7.77 9.09 -9.74
CA GLU A 83 -7.58 10.54 -9.87
C GLU A 83 -6.18 10.89 -10.40
N PHE A 84 -5.13 10.23 -9.86
CA PHE A 84 -3.74 10.53 -10.20
C PHE A 84 -3.29 9.88 -11.51
N LYS A 85 -3.79 8.69 -11.84
CA LYS A 85 -3.47 7.89 -13.04
C LYS A 85 -1.96 7.70 -13.23
N PRO A 86 -1.28 6.98 -12.33
CA PRO A 86 0.16 6.76 -12.42
C PRO A 86 0.53 5.91 -13.66
N GLU A 87 1.64 6.24 -14.26
CA GLU A 87 2.24 5.50 -15.39
C GLU A 87 3.07 4.30 -14.90
N PHE A 88 3.38 4.28 -13.60
CA PHE A 88 4.16 3.24 -12.93
C PHE A 88 3.74 3.14 -11.47
N ILE A 89 3.69 1.92 -10.94
CA ILE A 89 3.35 1.65 -9.53
C ILE A 89 4.48 0.86 -8.88
N PHE A 90 4.90 1.30 -7.72
CA PHE A 90 5.67 0.51 -6.76
C PHE A 90 4.76 0.06 -5.63
N PHE A 91 4.83 -1.21 -5.27
CA PHE A 91 4.35 -1.69 -3.99
C PHE A 91 5.50 -1.71 -2.99
N SER A 92 5.37 -1.00 -1.87
CA SER A 92 6.08 -1.31 -0.64
C SER A 92 5.26 -2.39 0.07
N ALA A 93 5.69 -3.63 -0.13
CA ALA A 93 4.91 -4.82 0.18
C ALA A 93 5.32 -5.39 1.53
N GLY A 94 4.73 -4.87 2.60
CA GLY A 94 4.82 -5.45 3.93
C GLY A 94 3.66 -6.43 4.18
N PHE A 95 3.94 -7.54 4.80
CA PHE A 95 2.94 -8.59 5.10
C PHE A 95 2.64 -8.69 6.60
N ASP A 96 3.05 -7.68 7.35
CA ASP A 96 2.94 -7.56 8.80
C ASP A 96 1.60 -7.02 9.31
N ALA A 97 0.67 -6.69 8.41
CA ALA A 97 -0.73 -6.48 8.75
C ALA A 97 -1.52 -7.80 8.90
N HIS A 98 -0.87 -8.97 8.73
CA HIS A 98 -1.48 -10.28 8.91
C HIS A 98 -1.85 -10.52 10.37
N LYS A 99 -2.99 -11.16 10.62
CA LYS A 99 -3.53 -11.44 11.96
C LYS A 99 -2.60 -12.23 12.90
N ASP A 100 -1.66 -12.99 12.34
CA ASP A 100 -0.69 -13.81 13.07
C ASP A 100 0.68 -13.11 13.22
N ASP A 101 0.82 -11.89 12.70
CA ASP A 101 2.06 -11.13 12.84
C ASP A 101 2.22 -10.63 14.29
N PRO A 102 3.41 -10.81 14.91
CA PRO A 102 3.61 -10.43 16.30
C PRO A 102 3.78 -8.93 16.55
N LEU A 103 3.97 -8.12 15.48
CA LEU A 103 4.31 -6.70 15.61
C LEU A 103 3.13 -5.78 15.30
N SER A 104 1.95 -6.32 14.98
CA SER A 104 0.78 -5.51 14.66
C SER A 104 -0.51 -6.05 15.26
N ASN A 105 -1.57 -5.26 15.17
CA ASN A 105 -2.91 -5.65 15.61
C ASN A 105 -3.96 -5.43 14.48
N ILE A 106 -3.53 -5.39 13.24
CA ILE A 106 -4.41 -5.49 12.08
C ILE A 106 -4.69 -6.98 11.83
N ASN A 107 -5.88 -7.31 11.34
CA ASN A 107 -6.33 -8.70 11.24
C ASN A 107 -6.58 -9.13 9.79
N LEU A 108 -5.62 -8.87 8.90
CA LEU A 108 -5.66 -9.38 7.54
C LEU A 108 -5.31 -10.88 7.50
N LYS A 109 -5.78 -11.54 6.45
CA LYS A 109 -5.47 -12.93 6.11
C LYS A 109 -4.59 -12.96 4.86
N SER A 110 -3.90 -14.06 4.63
CA SER A 110 -3.04 -14.25 3.45
C SER A 110 -3.78 -13.93 2.13
N GLN A 111 -5.04 -14.36 1.99
CA GLN A 111 -5.89 -14.11 0.83
C GLN A 111 -6.19 -12.61 0.61
N ASP A 112 -6.15 -11.78 1.63
CA ASP A 112 -6.42 -10.35 1.50
C ASP A 112 -5.34 -9.65 0.69
N TYR A 113 -4.10 -10.14 0.71
CA TYR A 113 -3.02 -9.60 -0.11
C TYR A 113 -3.17 -9.88 -1.60
N TYR A 114 -3.81 -11.00 -1.96
CA TYR A 114 -4.27 -11.24 -3.32
C TYR A 114 -5.30 -10.19 -3.74
N GLU A 115 -6.31 -9.93 -2.91
CA GLU A 115 -7.38 -8.96 -3.22
C GLU A 115 -6.86 -7.51 -3.27
N ILE A 116 -5.96 -7.09 -2.38
CA ILE A 116 -5.30 -5.77 -2.42
C ILE A 116 -4.61 -5.58 -3.78
N THR A 117 -3.81 -6.58 -4.16
CA THR A 117 -3.04 -6.57 -5.40
C THR A 117 -3.94 -6.55 -6.63
N LYS A 118 -4.86 -7.49 -6.73
CA LYS A 118 -5.84 -7.62 -7.82
C LYS A 118 -6.66 -6.34 -8.03
N ARG A 119 -7.23 -5.78 -6.97
CA ARG A 119 -8.03 -4.53 -7.06
C ARG A 119 -7.19 -3.37 -7.58
N THR A 120 -5.93 -3.26 -7.15
CA THR A 120 -5.00 -2.25 -7.66
C THR A 120 -4.69 -2.44 -9.14
N LEU A 121 -4.40 -3.68 -9.57
CA LEU A 121 -4.12 -4.03 -10.96
C LEU A 121 -5.30 -3.70 -11.87
N ILE A 122 -6.51 -4.12 -11.49
CA ILE A 122 -7.74 -3.84 -12.23
C ILE A 122 -7.98 -2.33 -12.34
N ALA A 123 -7.88 -1.60 -11.22
CA ALA A 123 -8.11 -0.16 -11.20
C ALA A 123 -7.09 0.62 -12.05
N SER A 124 -5.85 0.12 -12.14
CA SER A 124 -4.76 0.81 -12.84
C SER A 124 -4.52 0.36 -14.28
N LYS A 125 -5.25 -0.64 -14.76
CA LYS A 125 -5.04 -1.31 -16.05
C LYS A 125 -4.88 -0.36 -17.24
N ASP A 126 -5.74 0.64 -17.34
CA ASP A 126 -5.82 1.51 -18.52
C ASP A 126 -4.67 2.54 -18.57
N TYR A 127 -4.09 2.91 -17.43
CA TYR A 127 -3.07 3.96 -17.38
C TYR A 127 -1.68 3.46 -16.97
N CYS A 128 -1.58 2.42 -16.15
CA CYS A 128 -0.30 1.82 -15.71
C CYS A 128 0.21 0.74 -16.69
N LYS A 129 -0.70 0.02 -17.36
CA LYS A 129 -0.37 -1.00 -18.40
C LYS A 129 0.60 -2.08 -17.91
N GLY A 130 0.48 -2.49 -16.65
CA GLY A 130 1.34 -3.52 -16.07
C GLY A 130 2.75 -3.05 -15.68
N ASN A 131 3.05 -1.75 -15.71
CA ASN A 131 4.32 -1.21 -15.24
C ASN A 131 4.34 -1.19 -13.69
N ILE A 132 4.56 -2.34 -13.09
CA ILE A 132 4.49 -2.53 -11.65
C ILE A 132 5.74 -3.25 -11.14
N VAL A 133 6.22 -2.82 -9.99
CA VAL A 133 7.30 -3.49 -9.25
C VAL A 133 6.85 -3.60 -7.80
N SER A 134 7.06 -4.77 -7.21
CA SER A 134 6.85 -5.01 -5.79
C SER A 134 8.18 -5.19 -5.08
N ILE A 135 8.31 -4.55 -3.91
CA ILE A 135 9.51 -4.56 -3.08
C ILE A 135 9.07 -5.04 -1.70
N LEU A 136 9.68 -6.11 -1.22
CA LEU A 136 9.41 -6.67 0.11
C LEU A 136 9.85 -5.69 1.21
N GLU A 137 8.95 -5.47 2.18
CA GLU A 137 9.21 -4.69 3.40
C GLU A 137 9.07 -5.60 4.64
N GLY A 138 8.07 -5.36 5.50
CA GLY A 138 7.82 -6.12 6.73
C GLY A 138 7.11 -7.45 6.54
N GLY A 139 7.01 -8.20 7.62
CA GLY A 139 6.39 -9.51 7.74
C GLY A 139 7.24 -10.42 8.62
N TYR A 140 6.78 -10.67 9.86
CA TYR A 140 7.62 -11.23 10.92
C TYR A 140 7.14 -12.59 11.43
N ASP A 141 5.94 -13.02 11.08
CA ASP A 141 5.56 -14.43 11.13
C ASP A 141 5.93 -15.11 9.80
N LEU A 142 6.80 -16.10 9.83
CA LEU A 142 7.36 -16.70 8.62
C LEU A 142 6.33 -17.49 7.79
N ASN A 143 5.33 -18.09 8.43
CA ASN A 143 4.27 -18.79 7.72
C ASN A 143 3.32 -17.82 7.05
N ALA A 144 2.88 -16.81 7.79
CA ALA A 144 2.04 -15.74 7.26
C ALA A 144 2.74 -14.98 6.11
N LEU A 145 4.03 -14.70 6.26
CA LEU A 145 4.85 -14.07 5.21
C LEU A 145 4.88 -14.92 3.94
N ALA A 146 5.15 -16.22 4.06
CA ALA A 146 5.21 -17.13 2.91
C ALA A 146 3.87 -17.19 2.17
N GLU A 147 2.77 -17.46 2.89
CA GLU A 147 1.43 -17.57 2.32
C GLU A 147 0.95 -16.23 1.71
N SER A 148 1.17 -15.13 2.41
CA SER A 148 0.76 -13.80 1.93
C SER A 148 1.53 -13.35 0.71
N THR A 149 2.84 -13.65 0.66
CA THR A 149 3.68 -13.38 -0.51
C THR A 149 3.26 -14.21 -1.70
N GLU A 150 2.92 -15.50 -1.50
CA GLU A 150 2.39 -16.38 -2.55
C GLU A 150 1.10 -15.79 -3.15
N GLU A 151 0.15 -15.38 -2.32
CA GLU A 151 -1.11 -14.79 -2.76
C GLU A 151 -0.90 -13.45 -3.51
N HIS A 152 0.01 -12.61 -3.04
CA HIS A 152 0.39 -11.37 -3.72
C HIS A 152 0.99 -11.64 -5.11
N ILE A 153 1.95 -12.55 -5.20
CA ILE A 153 2.61 -12.94 -6.47
C ILE A 153 1.60 -13.57 -7.43
N LYS A 154 0.71 -14.41 -6.94
CA LYS A 154 -0.35 -15.03 -7.73
C LYS A 154 -1.22 -13.97 -8.42
N ALA A 155 -1.65 -12.94 -7.70
CA ALA A 155 -2.39 -11.84 -8.30
C ALA A 155 -1.57 -11.10 -9.36
N LEU A 156 -0.26 -10.86 -9.13
CA LEU A 156 0.63 -10.21 -10.10
C LEU A 156 0.81 -11.01 -11.40
N ILE A 157 0.66 -12.34 -11.33
CA ILE A 157 0.79 -13.23 -12.51
C ILE A 157 -0.54 -13.33 -13.27
N GLU A 158 -1.67 -13.32 -12.57
CA GLU A 158 -3.00 -13.53 -13.16
C GLU A 158 -3.58 -12.27 -13.84
N PHE A 159 -3.12 -11.10 -13.49
CA PHE A 159 -3.63 -9.80 -13.95
C PHE A 159 -2.56 -8.91 -14.58
#